data_b3442faf168281c94481bd6a3b4e8bec
#
_entry.id   b3442faf168281c94481bd6a3b4e8bec
#
_cell.length_a   1.000
_cell.length_b   1.000
_cell.length_c   1.000
_cell.angle_alpha   90.00
_cell.angle_beta   90.00
_cell.angle_gamma   90.00
#
_symmetry.space_group_name_H-M   'P 1'
#
loop_
_entity.id
_entity.type
_entity.pdbx_description
1 polymer ?
#
loop_
_entity_poly.entity_id
_entity_poly.type
_entity_poly.pdbx_seq_one_letter_code
_entity_poly.pdbx_strand_id
1 'polypeptide(L)'
;MSIPWSSDVFWWMALLVQLLAIPGTLLPLLPGLIWLPVGGLIWTVAVGWQQAWPELVVALVLFGLGLVADLLALGLASMRLKASRWSAAGAGVGLLLGVFGLLPALPFGGPLLGALFGPWLGALLVETWVKKKPPLNLGWLDALRQGAVVGLAVVAGLLVSRLAQLGLALLGVVAFIGISSR
;
A
#
# COMPACT_ATOMS: atom_id res chain seq x y z
N MET A 1 16.48 16.83 32.64
CA MET A 1 15.78 15.64 33.15
C MET A 1 16.26 14.48 32.28
N SER A 2 17.25 13.71 32.72
CA SER A 2 17.82 12.59 31.97
C SER A 2 16.78 11.47 31.96
N ILE A 3 16.29 11.11 30.78
CA ILE A 3 15.43 9.96 30.62
C ILE A 3 16.27 8.72 30.98
N PRO A 4 15.82 7.85 31.89
CA PRO A 4 16.64 6.74 32.43
C PRO A 4 16.81 5.57 31.43
N TRP A 5 16.31 5.70 30.21
CA TRP A 5 16.45 4.68 29.16
C TRP A 5 17.66 5.01 28.31
N SER A 6 18.57 4.07 28.14
CA SER A 6 19.72 4.26 27.26
C SER A 6 19.25 4.56 25.82
N SER A 7 19.98 5.41 25.09
CA SER A 7 19.72 5.70 23.66
C SER A 7 19.57 4.43 22.84
N ASP A 8 20.23 3.35 23.27
CA ASP A 8 20.17 2.04 22.62
C ASP A 8 18.77 1.40 22.64
N VAL A 9 18.02 1.55 23.75
CA VAL A 9 16.65 1.02 23.83
C VAL A 9 15.74 1.72 22.81
N PHE A 10 15.85 3.05 22.71
CA PHE A 10 15.09 3.82 21.72
C PHE A 10 15.51 3.50 20.30
N TRP A 11 16.79 3.26 20.07
CA TRP A 11 17.31 2.84 18.76
C TRP A 11 16.68 1.50 18.32
N TRP A 12 16.67 0.51 19.20
CA TRP A 12 16.04 -0.78 18.94
C TRP A 12 14.53 -0.64 18.74
N MET A 13 13.86 0.20 19.53
CA MET A 13 12.42 0.46 19.35
C MET A 13 12.14 1.11 17.99
N ALA A 14 12.90 2.12 17.62
CA ALA A 14 12.75 2.79 16.32
C ALA A 14 12.99 1.82 15.16
N LEU A 15 14.05 0.99 15.26
CA LEU A 15 14.36 -0.02 14.25
C LEU A 15 13.24 -1.07 14.14
N LEU A 16 12.76 -1.61 15.26
CA LEU A 16 11.67 -2.58 15.25
C LEU A 16 10.39 -2.01 14.63
N VAL A 17 10.05 -0.76 14.93
CA VAL A 17 8.91 -0.07 14.35
C VAL A 17 9.10 0.12 12.84
N GLN A 18 10.29 0.53 12.39
CA GLN A 18 10.57 0.67 10.95
C GLN A 18 10.55 -0.69 10.23
N LEU A 19 11.01 -1.76 10.87
CA LEU A 19 10.92 -3.11 10.31
C LEU A 19 9.47 -3.56 10.05
N LEU A 20 8.49 -3.02 10.79
CA LEU A 20 7.06 -3.27 10.50
C LEU A 20 6.63 -2.72 9.14
N ALA A 21 7.37 -1.79 8.55
CA ALA A 21 7.10 -1.33 7.20
C ALA A 21 7.20 -2.46 6.17
N ILE A 22 8.11 -3.41 6.35
CA ILE A 22 8.33 -4.53 5.42
C ILE A 22 7.08 -5.43 5.33
N PRO A 23 6.61 -6.09 6.40
CA PRO A 23 5.36 -6.85 6.33
C PRO A 23 4.15 -5.94 6.08
N GLY A 24 4.19 -4.68 6.53
CA GLY A 24 3.11 -3.72 6.30
C GLY A 24 2.88 -3.37 4.83
N THR A 25 3.92 -3.39 3.98
CA THR A 25 3.75 -3.20 2.53
C THR A 25 3.16 -4.43 1.84
N LEU A 26 3.34 -5.61 2.39
CA LEU A 26 2.82 -6.87 1.83
C LEU A 26 1.38 -7.13 2.29
N LEU A 27 1.07 -6.78 3.54
CA LEU A 27 -0.24 -7.02 4.14
C LEU A 27 -1.14 -5.78 3.94
N PRO A 28 -2.28 -5.89 3.27
CA PRO A 28 -3.15 -4.75 2.96
C PRO A 28 -3.83 -4.14 4.19
N LEU A 29 -3.79 -4.82 5.32
CA LEU A 29 -4.35 -4.38 6.61
C LEU A 29 -3.40 -3.45 7.38
N LEU A 30 -2.10 -3.54 7.12
CA LEU A 30 -1.10 -2.75 7.83
C LEU A 30 -0.71 -1.53 6.98
N PRO A 31 -0.64 -0.34 7.59
CA PRO A 31 -0.19 0.85 6.89
C PRO A 31 1.32 0.75 6.64
N GLY A 32 1.72 0.23 5.45
CA GLY A 32 3.08 -0.13 5.10
C GLY A 32 4.14 0.91 5.46
N LEU A 33 4.43 1.84 4.54
CA LEU A 33 5.55 2.81 4.68
C LEU A 33 5.37 3.85 5.81
N ILE A 34 4.18 3.99 6.40
CA ILE A 34 3.98 4.94 7.52
C ILE A 34 4.84 4.60 8.75
N TRP A 35 5.25 3.34 8.89
CA TRP A 35 6.11 2.91 9.99
C TRP A 35 7.53 3.49 9.91
N LEU A 36 7.98 3.93 8.73
CA LEU A 36 9.28 4.61 8.58
C LEU A 36 9.30 5.95 9.33
N PRO A 37 8.42 6.93 9.03
CA PRO A 37 8.41 8.18 9.78
C PRO A 37 8.02 8.00 11.26
N VAL A 38 7.19 7.01 11.61
CA VAL A 38 6.87 6.71 13.02
C VAL A 38 8.14 6.28 13.79
N GLY A 39 8.94 5.39 13.22
CA GLY A 39 10.23 5.02 13.81
C GLY A 39 11.20 6.20 13.91
N GLY A 40 11.25 7.06 12.87
CA GLY A 40 12.04 8.29 12.88
C GLY A 40 11.61 9.28 13.98
N LEU A 41 10.32 9.40 14.24
CA LEU A 41 9.82 10.21 15.36
C LEU A 41 10.25 9.65 16.72
N ILE A 42 10.20 8.32 16.91
CA ILE A 42 10.69 7.67 18.13
C ILE A 42 12.18 7.99 18.34
N TRP A 43 12.97 7.90 17.28
CA TRP A 43 14.39 8.24 17.32
C TRP A 43 14.62 9.72 17.65
N THR A 44 13.81 10.60 17.10
CA THR A 44 13.88 12.05 17.38
C THR A 44 13.66 12.38 18.85
N VAL A 45 12.77 11.65 19.53
CA VAL A 45 12.54 11.81 20.97
C VAL A 45 13.76 11.41 21.79
N ALA A 46 14.53 10.42 21.31
CA ALA A 46 15.70 9.90 22.02
C ALA A 46 16.93 10.81 21.91
N VAL A 47 17.25 11.28 20.69
CA VAL A 47 18.51 11.98 20.42
C VAL A 47 18.33 13.48 20.15
N GLY A 48 17.09 13.93 20.06
CA GLY A 48 16.75 15.31 19.76
C GLY A 48 16.71 15.62 18.26
N TRP A 49 16.05 16.73 17.92
CA TRP A 49 15.80 17.15 16.55
C TRP A 49 17.06 17.32 15.70
N GLN A 50 18.09 17.95 16.26
CA GLN A 50 19.32 18.28 15.51
C GLN A 50 20.07 17.05 14.99
N GLN A 51 19.95 15.93 15.68
CA GLN A 51 20.64 14.70 15.33
C GLN A 51 19.76 13.76 14.50
N ALA A 52 18.45 13.78 14.72
CA ALA A 52 17.51 12.87 14.07
C ALA A 52 16.90 13.40 12.76
N TRP A 53 16.94 14.73 12.49
CA TRP A 53 16.25 15.31 11.33
C TRP A 53 16.65 14.68 9.98
N PRO A 54 17.92 14.26 9.70
CA PRO A 54 18.27 13.71 8.40
C PRO A 54 17.54 12.38 8.13
N GLU A 55 17.45 11.55 9.17
CA GLU A 55 16.74 10.28 9.10
C GLU A 55 15.23 10.50 8.91
N LEU A 56 14.63 11.39 9.69
CA LEU A 56 13.21 11.69 9.60
C LEU A 56 12.84 12.24 8.23
N VAL A 57 13.66 13.09 7.63
CA VAL A 57 13.45 13.61 6.28
C VAL A 57 13.51 12.47 5.25
N VAL A 58 14.50 11.58 5.35
CA VAL A 58 14.58 10.41 4.46
C VAL A 58 13.34 9.54 4.59
N ALA A 59 12.91 9.23 5.82
CA ALA A 59 11.72 8.45 6.08
C ALA A 59 10.44 9.08 5.48
N LEU A 60 10.27 10.40 5.63
CA LEU A 60 9.15 11.16 5.05
C LEU A 60 9.18 11.18 3.52
N VAL A 61 10.35 11.34 2.92
CA VAL A 61 10.52 11.31 1.45
C VAL A 61 10.16 9.93 0.92
N LEU A 62 10.65 8.85 1.53
CA LEU A 62 10.35 7.48 1.10
C LEU A 62 8.85 7.17 1.28
N PHE A 63 8.24 7.62 2.36
CA PHE A 63 6.78 7.53 2.55
C PHE A 63 6.02 8.28 1.45
N GLY A 64 6.41 9.52 1.14
CA GLY A 64 5.82 10.32 0.07
C GLY A 64 5.95 9.66 -1.31
N LEU A 65 7.14 9.10 -1.63
CA LEU A 65 7.35 8.33 -2.86
C LEU A 65 6.44 7.11 -2.95
N GLY A 66 6.19 6.43 -1.84
CA GLY A 66 5.24 5.32 -1.77
C GLY A 66 3.81 5.75 -2.10
N LEU A 67 3.35 6.89 -1.56
CA LEU A 67 2.05 7.45 -1.92
C LEU A 67 1.95 7.81 -3.41
N VAL A 68 3.01 8.39 -3.97
CA VAL A 68 3.07 8.68 -5.40
C VAL A 68 3.02 7.40 -6.24
N ALA A 69 3.72 6.35 -5.82
CA ALA A 69 3.68 5.05 -6.50
C ALA A 69 2.27 4.45 -6.54
N ASP A 70 1.49 4.55 -5.45
CA ASP A 70 0.10 4.11 -5.42
C ASP A 70 -0.79 4.92 -6.38
N LEU A 71 -0.64 6.24 -6.38
CA LEU A 71 -1.40 7.12 -7.28
C LEU A 71 -1.06 6.86 -8.75
N LEU A 72 0.21 6.64 -9.06
CA LEU A 72 0.65 6.31 -10.43
C LEU A 72 0.12 4.94 -10.86
N ALA A 73 0.16 3.93 -9.99
CA ALA A 73 -0.36 2.60 -10.30
C ALA A 73 -1.85 2.64 -10.65
N LEU A 74 -2.65 3.37 -9.87
CA LEU A 74 -4.09 3.56 -10.12
C LEU A 74 -4.34 4.39 -11.39
N GLY A 75 -3.57 5.47 -11.59
CA GLY A 75 -3.70 6.35 -12.75
C GLY A 75 -3.38 5.64 -14.07
N LEU A 76 -2.25 4.93 -14.14
CA LEU A 76 -1.82 4.23 -15.34
C LEU A 76 -2.78 3.09 -15.74
N ALA A 77 -3.31 2.35 -14.78
CA ALA A 77 -4.30 1.32 -15.05
C ALA A 77 -5.56 1.89 -15.69
N SER A 78 -6.06 3.03 -15.19
CA SER A 78 -7.25 3.68 -15.73
C SER A 78 -7.02 4.30 -17.10
N MET A 79 -5.86 4.91 -17.35
CA MET A 79 -5.57 5.58 -18.64
C MET A 79 -5.34 4.59 -19.79
N ARG A 80 -4.58 3.52 -19.58
CA ARG A 80 -4.23 2.57 -20.64
C ARG A 80 -5.42 1.72 -21.13
N LEU A 81 -6.35 1.43 -20.24
CA LEU A 81 -7.47 0.53 -20.56
C LEU A 81 -8.80 1.27 -20.81
N LYS A 82 -8.79 2.62 -20.83
CA LYS A 82 -10.03 3.42 -20.87
C LYS A 82 -11.03 2.93 -19.80
N ALA A 83 -10.53 2.54 -18.64
CA ALA A 83 -11.33 2.10 -17.52
C ALA A 83 -12.17 3.26 -16.99
N SER A 84 -13.37 2.96 -16.53
CA SER A 84 -14.21 3.99 -15.93
C SER A 84 -13.62 4.43 -14.58
N ARG A 85 -13.87 5.67 -14.17
CA ARG A 85 -13.49 6.16 -12.83
C ARG A 85 -14.12 5.31 -11.72
N TRP A 86 -15.26 4.72 -11.99
CA TRP A 86 -15.98 3.85 -11.07
C TRP A 86 -15.31 2.50 -10.88
N SER A 87 -14.48 2.06 -11.83
CA SER A 87 -13.70 0.82 -11.72
C SER A 87 -12.71 0.86 -10.57
N ALA A 88 -12.03 2.00 -10.37
CA ALA A 88 -11.13 2.19 -9.24
C ALA A 88 -11.90 2.21 -7.89
N ALA A 89 -13.06 2.86 -7.85
CA ALA A 89 -13.94 2.83 -6.67
C ALA A 89 -14.44 1.40 -6.39
N GLY A 90 -14.83 0.67 -7.44
CA GLY A 90 -15.23 -0.74 -7.34
C GLY A 90 -14.11 -1.62 -6.80
N ALA A 91 -12.87 -1.41 -7.26
CA ALA A 91 -11.71 -2.12 -6.75
C ALA A 91 -11.47 -1.82 -5.25
N GLY A 92 -11.59 -0.56 -4.83
CA GLY A 92 -11.46 -0.15 -3.43
C GLY A 92 -12.53 -0.79 -2.53
N VAL A 93 -13.79 -0.75 -2.94
CA VAL A 93 -14.89 -1.42 -2.23
C VAL A 93 -14.67 -2.93 -2.21
N GLY A 94 -14.28 -3.53 -3.34
CA GLY A 94 -13.95 -4.94 -3.43
C GLY A 94 -12.80 -5.34 -2.51
N LEU A 95 -11.77 -4.51 -2.38
CA LEU A 95 -10.68 -4.72 -1.43
C LEU A 95 -11.20 -4.77 0.01
N LEU A 96 -11.99 -3.77 0.41
CA LEU A 96 -12.55 -3.71 1.76
C LEU A 96 -13.45 -4.91 2.06
N LEU A 97 -14.37 -5.24 1.14
CA LEU A 97 -15.26 -6.40 1.29
C LEU A 97 -14.49 -7.72 1.25
N GLY A 98 -13.43 -7.82 0.45
CA GLY A 98 -12.59 -9.00 0.39
C GLY A 98 -11.78 -9.22 1.66
N VAL A 99 -11.19 -8.15 2.21
CA VAL A 99 -10.36 -8.21 3.42
C VAL A 99 -11.21 -8.42 4.68
N PHE A 100 -12.32 -7.68 4.80
CA PHE A 100 -13.14 -7.66 6.02
C PHE A 100 -14.44 -8.48 5.95
N GLY A 101 -14.87 -8.87 4.74
CA GLY A 101 -16.17 -9.50 4.51
C GLY A 101 -16.12 -11.02 4.37
N LEU A 102 -16.17 -11.51 3.14
CA LEU A 102 -16.43 -12.91 2.83
C LEU A 102 -15.26 -13.86 3.10
N LEU A 103 -14.01 -13.39 3.03
CA LEU A 103 -12.82 -14.25 3.08
C LEU A 103 -12.14 -14.37 4.46
N PRO A 104 -12.41 -13.52 5.48
CA PRO A 104 -11.90 -13.76 6.85
C PRO A 104 -12.38 -15.08 7.46
N ALA A 105 -13.45 -15.65 6.91
CA ALA A 105 -13.99 -16.95 7.36
C ALA A 105 -13.07 -18.14 7.04
N LEU A 106 -12.08 -17.98 6.16
CA LEU A 106 -11.11 -19.02 5.86
C LEU A 106 -10.00 -19.03 6.92
N PRO A 107 -9.70 -20.17 7.56
CA PRO A 107 -8.77 -20.26 8.70
C PRO A 107 -7.33 -19.86 8.34
N PHE A 108 -6.92 -19.95 7.09
CA PHE A 108 -5.60 -19.51 6.62
C PHE A 108 -5.71 -18.74 5.30
N GLY A 109 -5.14 -17.51 5.27
CA GLY A 109 -4.99 -16.74 4.04
C GLY A 109 -6.22 -15.97 3.56
N GLY A 110 -7.36 -15.99 4.28
CA GLY A 110 -8.58 -15.27 3.90
C GLY A 110 -8.36 -13.80 3.56
N PRO A 111 -7.74 -12.99 4.42
CA PRO A 111 -7.45 -11.58 4.12
C PRO A 111 -6.53 -11.37 2.91
N LEU A 112 -5.54 -12.25 2.69
CA LEU A 112 -4.64 -12.17 1.53
C LEU A 112 -5.38 -12.48 0.22
N LEU A 113 -6.18 -13.55 0.21
CA LEU A 113 -7.01 -13.90 -0.93
C LEU A 113 -8.05 -12.79 -1.18
N GLY A 114 -8.66 -12.26 -0.13
CA GLY A 114 -9.59 -11.13 -0.21
C GLY A 114 -8.96 -9.88 -0.78
N ALA A 115 -7.72 -9.57 -0.40
CA ALA A 115 -6.97 -8.45 -0.93
C ALA A 115 -6.60 -8.60 -2.40
N LEU A 116 -6.42 -9.83 -2.88
CA LEU A 116 -6.08 -10.11 -4.27
C LEU A 116 -7.33 -10.18 -5.17
N PHE A 117 -8.32 -10.96 -4.75
CA PHE A 117 -9.53 -11.19 -5.54
C PHE A 117 -10.58 -10.10 -5.37
N GLY A 118 -10.62 -9.42 -4.21
CA GLY A 118 -11.57 -8.35 -3.92
C GLY A 118 -11.49 -7.20 -4.93
N PRO A 119 -10.32 -6.57 -5.13
CA PRO A 119 -10.16 -5.51 -6.13
C PRO A 119 -10.48 -5.98 -7.56
N TRP A 120 -10.09 -7.20 -7.90
CA TRP A 120 -10.38 -7.77 -9.21
C TRP A 120 -11.89 -7.91 -9.45
N LEU A 121 -12.60 -8.55 -8.54
CA LEU A 121 -14.05 -8.73 -8.61
C LEU A 121 -14.79 -7.40 -8.56
N GLY A 122 -14.38 -6.50 -7.69
CA GLY A 122 -14.98 -5.17 -7.57
C GLY A 122 -14.84 -4.35 -8.85
N ALA A 123 -13.63 -4.31 -9.43
CA ALA A 123 -13.40 -3.63 -10.70
C ALA A 123 -14.18 -4.30 -11.85
N LEU A 124 -14.17 -5.64 -11.92
CA LEU A 124 -14.88 -6.41 -12.93
C LEU A 124 -16.39 -6.12 -12.90
N LEU A 125 -17.01 -6.20 -11.74
CA LEU A 125 -18.46 -6.00 -11.59
C LEU A 125 -18.86 -4.58 -11.97
N VAL A 126 -18.15 -3.58 -11.45
CA VAL A 126 -18.46 -2.18 -11.73
C VAL A 126 -18.23 -1.84 -13.19
N GLU A 127 -17.11 -2.26 -13.78
CA GLU A 127 -16.81 -1.99 -15.19
C GLU A 127 -17.82 -2.66 -16.12
N THR A 128 -18.20 -3.91 -15.84
CA THR A 128 -19.24 -4.63 -16.59
C THR A 128 -20.56 -3.88 -16.53
N TRP A 129 -20.94 -3.40 -15.35
CA TRP A 129 -22.19 -2.65 -15.18
C TRP A 129 -22.18 -1.30 -15.90
N VAL A 130 -21.07 -0.57 -15.83
CA VAL A 130 -20.91 0.73 -16.52
C VAL A 130 -20.97 0.55 -18.04
N LYS A 131 -20.32 -0.46 -18.59
CA LYS A 131 -20.27 -0.69 -20.06
C LYS A 131 -21.55 -1.23 -20.64
N LYS A 132 -22.43 -1.80 -19.82
CA LYS A 132 -23.79 -2.17 -20.24
C LYS A 132 -24.75 -0.98 -20.37
N LYS A 133 -24.41 0.17 -19.80
CA LYS A 133 -25.23 1.38 -19.87
C LYS A 133 -24.98 2.18 -21.15
N PRO A 134 -26.00 2.93 -21.65
CA PRO A 134 -25.80 3.88 -22.73
C PRO A 134 -24.66 4.87 -22.39
N PRO A 135 -23.86 5.31 -23.37
CA PRO A 135 -24.02 5.05 -24.84
C PRO A 135 -23.33 3.75 -25.32
N LEU A 136 -22.63 3.00 -24.48
CA LEU A 136 -21.81 1.87 -24.94
C LEU A 136 -22.61 0.62 -25.29
N ASN A 137 -23.64 0.29 -24.50
CA ASN A 137 -24.56 -0.83 -24.74
C ASN A 137 -23.92 -2.15 -25.22
N LEU A 138 -22.77 -2.50 -24.60
CA LEU A 138 -22.08 -3.73 -24.95
C LEU A 138 -22.86 -4.98 -24.58
N GLY A 139 -22.70 -6.03 -25.39
CA GLY A 139 -23.23 -7.35 -25.06
C GLY A 139 -22.68 -7.87 -23.74
N TRP A 140 -23.42 -8.77 -23.08
CA TRP A 140 -23.02 -9.31 -21.76
C TRP A 140 -21.60 -9.90 -21.74
N LEU A 141 -21.27 -10.74 -22.72
CA LEU A 141 -19.98 -11.41 -22.81
C LEU A 141 -18.82 -10.42 -23.05
N ASP A 142 -19.04 -9.43 -23.92
CA ASP A 142 -18.03 -8.42 -24.22
C ASP A 142 -17.77 -7.49 -23.03
N ALA A 143 -18.85 -7.08 -22.34
CA ALA A 143 -18.75 -6.29 -21.12
C ALA A 143 -18.01 -7.05 -20.01
N LEU A 144 -18.30 -8.33 -19.83
CA LEU A 144 -17.64 -9.19 -18.85
C LEU A 144 -16.14 -9.38 -19.16
N ARG A 145 -15.83 -9.68 -20.44
CA ARG A 145 -14.43 -9.82 -20.88
C ARG A 145 -13.61 -8.56 -20.65
N GLN A 146 -14.17 -7.41 -21.00
CA GLN A 146 -13.50 -6.11 -20.78
C GLN A 146 -13.38 -5.80 -19.29
N GLY A 147 -14.41 -6.07 -18.48
CA GLY A 147 -14.35 -5.93 -17.04
C GLY A 147 -13.27 -6.81 -16.39
N ALA A 148 -13.13 -8.05 -16.86
CA ALA A 148 -12.09 -8.97 -16.39
C ALA A 148 -10.67 -8.45 -16.70
N VAL A 149 -10.43 -7.93 -17.90
CA VAL A 149 -9.15 -7.34 -18.29
C VAL A 149 -8.82 -6.10 -17.45
N VAL A 150 -9.80 -5.23 -17.22
CA VAL A 150 -9.64 -4.05 -16.35
C VAL A 150 -9.33 -4.49 -14.91
N GLY A 151 -10.07 -5.45 -14.38
CA GLY A 151 -9.82 -5.99 -13.05
C GLY A 151 -8.41 -6.59 -12.89
N LEU A 152 -7.94 -7.37 -13.86
CA LEU A 152 -6.57 -7.90 -13.87
C LEU A 152 -5.51 -6.80 -13.90
N ALA A 153 -5.74 -5.75 -14.69
CA ALA A 153 -4.80 -4.63 -14.75
C ALA A 153 -4.75 -3.84 -13.43
N VAL A 154 -5.88 -3.70 -12.74
CA VAL A 154 -5.91 -3.09 -11.39
C VAL A 154 -5.08 -3.92 -10.42
N VAL A 155 -5.27 -5.24 -10.40
CA VAL A 155 -4.48 -6.14 -9.53
C VAL A 155 -3.00 -6.07 -9.88
N ALA A 156 -2.64 -6.12 -11.17
CA ALA A 156 -1.26 -5.99 -11.61
C ALA A 156 -0.62 -4.66 -11.16
N GLY A 157 -1.36 -3.55 -11.30
CA GLY A 157 -0.93 -2.23 -10.83
C GLY A 157 -0.70 -2.21 -9.31
N LEU A 158 -1.60 -2.79 -8.54
CA LEU A 158 -1.44 -2.92 -7.07
C LEU A 158 -0.20 -3.75 -6.71
N LEU A 159 0.04 -4.87 -7.38
CA LEU A 159 1.21 -5.72 -7.12
C LEU A 159 2.52 -4.97 -7.43
N VAL A 160 2.58 -4.25 -8.55
CA VAL A 160 3.75 -3.44 -8.92
C VAL A 160 3.99 -2.34 -7.86
N SER A 161 2.94 -1.66 -7.42
CA SER A 161 3.04 -0.66 -6.34
C SER A 161 3.56 -1.29 -5.04
N ARG A 162 3.06 -2.46 -4.66
CA ARG A 162 3.52 -3.17 -3.45
C ARG A 162 4.99 -3.57 -3.51
N LEU A 163 5.46 -4.03 -4.67
CA LEU A 163 6.88 -4.34 -4.88
C LEU A 163 7.75 -3.07 -4.77
N ALA A 164 7.31 -1.96 -5.36
CA ALA A 164 8.01 -0.68 -5.24
C ALA A 164 8.06 -0.21 -3.77
N GLN A 165 6.96 -0.28 -3.04
CA GLN A 165 6.90 0.07 -1.62
C GLN A 165 7.79 -0.84 -0.77
N LEU A 166 7.87 -2.13 -1.07
CA LEU A 166 8.79 -3.05 -0.39
C LEU A 166 10.25 -2.60 -0.56
N GLY A 167 10.64 -2.22 -1.78
CA GLY A 167 11.95 -1.65 -2.05
C GLY A 167 12.21 -0.37 -1.25
N LEU A 168 11.22 0.54 -1.19
CA LEU A 168 11.31 1.77 -0.39
C LEU A 168 11.40 1.48 1.12
N ALA A 169 10.67 0.48 1.62
CA ALA A 169 10.73 0.07 3.03
C ALA A 169 12.12 -0.45 3.40
N LEU A 170 12.71 -1.31 2.55
CA LEU A 170 14.07 -1.82 2.75
C LEU A 170 15.09 -0.69 2.73
N LEU A 171 14.99 0.25 1.77
CA LEU A 171 15.85 1.42 1.70
C LEU A 171 15.71 2.30 2.96
N GLY A 172 14.51 2.48 3.48
CA GLY A 172 14.26 3.24 4.70
C GLY A 172 14.95 2.63 5.92
N VAL A 173 14.82 1.33 6.12
CA VAL A 173 15.49 0.61 7.23
C VAL A 173 17.01 0.70 7.10
N VAL A 174 17.56 0.49 5.90
CA VAL A 174 18.99 0.60 5.66
C VAL A 174 19.49 2.03 5.91
N ALA A 175 18.74 3.03 5.44
CA ALA A 175 19.06 4.44 5.67
C ALA A 175 19.05 4.79 7.17
N PHE A 176 18.05 4.31 7.92
CA PHE A 176 17.99 4.48 9.37
C PHE A 176 19.26 3.93 10.03
N ILE A 177 19.63 2.68 9.77
CA ILE A 177 20.83 2.06 10.33
C ILE A 177 22.08 2.87 9.96
N GLY A 178 22.23 3.27 8.70
CA GLY A 178 23.41 4.00 8.22
C GLY A 178 23.54 5.43 8.78
N ILE A 179 22.42 6.11 9.03
CA ILE A 179 22.41 7.48 9.55
C ILE A 179 22.53 7.46 11.09
N SER A 180 21.82 6.56 11.76
CA SER A 180 21.80 6.50 13.23
C SER A 180 23.05 5.87 13.87
N SER A 181 23.87 5.17 13.06
CA SER A 181 25.14 4.58 13.53
C SER A 181 26.33 5.55 13.47
N ARG A 182 26.12 6.78 13.00
CA ARG A 182 27.14 7.85 12.96
C ARG A 182 27.03 8.73 14.18
#